data_5b47e0958751767980a02ddd01abddbc
#
_entry.id   5b47e0958751767980a02ddd01abddbc
#
_cell.length_a   1.000
_cell.length_b   1.000
_cell.length_c   1.000
_cell.angle_alpha   90.00
_cell.angle_beta   90.00
_cell.angle_gamma   90.00
#
_symmetry.space_group_name_H-M   'P 1'
#
loop_
_entity.id
_entity.type
_entity.pdbx_description
1 polymer ?
#
loop_
_entity_poly.entity_id
_entity_poly.type
_entity_poly.pdbx_seq_one_letter_code
_entity_poly.pdbx_strand_id
1 'polypeptide(L)'
;MAMNIDFTGKTVLVTGGGRGLGKEMALQFAGCGANVYIANRKEDQGLATVKEIEALGVKGGFTKCDVAVEEDVKKLIADAAAFGGGKIDVIVNAAGVISLQDMMHTTTEEVQRLFNINVVGTVHMIKHGLAHLEANKGGNMILVSSIAGRDGMGMLQTYSASKAAVTSLMQSAAKHAAPYGVRVNAILPGIIRTAMWEEILEGMNKGWDPEVHNELTPEKREELWNASVKSMIPLGHDQKEEDIAWATVFLASDFAREITSQALCIDGGTTSGR
;
A
#
# COMPACT_ATOMS: atom_id res chain seq x y z
N MET A 1 -27.39 15.39 5.11
CA MET A 1 -27.04 14.69 3.86
C MET A 1 -26.16 13.52 4.21
N ALA A 2 -26.44 12.34 3.69
CA ALA A 2 -25.54 11.22 3.87
C ALA A 2 -24.20 11.52 3.13
N MET A 3 -23.08 11.17 3.73
CA MET A 3 -21.76 11.27 3.09
C MET A 3 -21.72 10.25 1.95
N ASN A 4 -21.69 10.70 0.71
CA ASN A 4 -21.51 9.83 -0.46
C ASN A 4 -20.19 10.19 -1.12
N ILE A 5 -19.26 9.23 -1.15
CA ILE A 5 -17.98 9.39 -1.84
C ILE A 5 -18.16 8.85 -3.26
N ASP A 6 -18.02 9.72 -4.25
CA ASP A 6 -18.22 9.42 -5.67
C ASP A 6 -16.95 9.76 -6.47
N PHE A 7 -16.43 8.77 -7.18
CA PHE A 7 -15.29 8.89 -8.09
C PHE A 7 -15.69 8.70 -9.56
N THR A 8 -16.98 8.83 -9.90
CA THR A 8 -17.43 8.69 -11.28
C THR A 8 -16.67 9.64 -12.21
N GLY A 9 -16.14 9.10 -13.29
CA GLY A 9 -15.32 9.83 -14.25
C GLY A 9 -13.87 10.09 -13.84
N LYS A 10 -13.46 9.65 -12.64
CA LYS A 10 -12.08 9.74 -12.16
C LYS A 10 -11.26 8.52 -12.56
N THR A 11 -9.96 8.72 -12.73
CA THR A 11 -9.00 7.65 -12.97
C THR A 11 -8.10 7.47 -11.76
N VAL A 12 -8.06 6.24 -11.24
CA VAL A 12 -7.26 5.84 -10.09
C VAL A 12 -6.21 4.82 -10.53
N LEU A 13 -4.94 5.08 -10.23
CA LEU A 13 -3.84 4.16 -10.42
C LEU A 13 -3.47 3.51 -9.08
N VAL A 14 -3.39 2.16 -9.05
CA VAL A 14 -2.98 1.41 -7.85
C VAL A 14 -1.83 0.47 -8.17
N THR A 15 -0.65 0.67 -7.57
CA THR A 15 0.45 -0.31 -7.65
C THR A 15 0.25 -1.43 -6.63
N GLY A 16 0.69 -2.64 -6.94
CA GLY A 16 0.43 -3.81 -6.09
C GLY A 16 -1.04 -4.26 -6.13
N GLY A 17 -1.81 -3.82 -7.14
CA GLY A 17 -3.26 -4.04 -7.26
C GLY A 17 -3.70 -5.47 -7.58
N GLY A 18 -2.77 -6.43 -7.70
CA GLY A 18 -3.11 -7.82 -8.04
C GLY A 18 -3.49 -8.71 -6.85
N ARG A 19 -3.28 -8.29 -5.60
CA ARG A 19 -3.61 -9.05 -4.38
C ARG A 19 -3.65 -8.16 -3.13
N GLY A 20 -4.25 -8.71 -2.06
CA GLY A 20 -4.23 -8.11 -0.71
C GLY A 20 -4.74 -6.67 -0.70
N LEU A 21 -4.15 -5.83 0.13
CA LEU A 21 -4.58 -4.44 0.33
C LEU A 21 -4.68 -3.63 -0.96
N GLY A 22 -3.71 -3.77 -1.87
CA GLY A 22 -3.75 -3.04 -3.16
C GLY A 22 -4.93 -3.45 -4.03
N LYS A 23 -5.26 -4.74 -4.07
CA LYS A 23 -6.45 -5.24 -4.76
C LYS A 23 -7.72 -4.70 -4.12
N GLU A 24 -7.85 -4.78 -2.79
CA GLU A 24 -9.03 -4.29 -2.08
C GLU A 24 -9.23 -2.78 -2.29
N MET A 25 -8.15 -1.97 -2.21
CA MET A 25 -8.22 -0.55 -2.54
C MET A 25 -8.72 -0.31 -3.96
N ALA A 26 -8.22 -1.08 -4.94
CA ALA A 26 -8.66 -0.97 -6.33
C ALA A 26 -10.16 -1.28 -6.48
N LEU A 27 -10.65 -2.32 -5.82
CA LEU A 27 -12.07 -2.69 -5.84
C LEU A 27 -12.95 -1.65 -5.14
N GLN A 28 -12.52 -1.08 -4.01
CA GLN A 28 -13.26 -0.03 -3.31
C GLN A 28 -13.38 1.26 -4.14
N PHE A 29 -12.31 1.69 -4.82
CA PHE A 29 -12.39 2.81 -5.75
C PHE A 29 -13.33 2.50 -6.92
N ALA A 30 -13.28 1.28 -7.47
CA ALA A 30 -14.20 0.84 -8.52
C ALA A 30 -15.65 0.85 -8.04
N GLY A 31 -15.92 0.38 -6.82
CA GLY A 31 -17.24 0.43 -6.17
C GLY A 31 -17.75 1.86 -5.94
N CYS A 32 -16.84 2.83 -5.83
CA CYS A 32 -17.16 4.27 -5.80
C CYS A 32 -17.24 4.92 -7.19
N GLY A 33 -17.26 4.15 -8.28
CA GLY A 33 -17.45 4.63 -9.65
C GLY A 33 -16.18 5.05 -10.39
N ALA A 34 -14.98 4.85 -9.81
CA ALA A 34 -13.72 5.17 -10.48
C ALA A 34 -13.40 4.20 -11.61
N ASN A 35 -12.79 4.69 -12.69
CA ASN A 35 -12.03 3.86 -13.60
C ASN A 35 -10.68 3.53 -12.96
N VAL A 36 -10.33 2.25 -12.88
CA VAL A 36 -9.16 1.83 -12.09
C VAL A 36 -8.11 1.18 -12.98
N TYR A 37 -6.90 1.70 -12.92
CA TYR A 37 -5.72 1.14 -13.55
C TYR A 37 -4.81 0.53 -12.50
N ILE A 38 -4.40 -0.71 -12.68
CA ILE A 38 -3.55 -1.38 -11.71
C ILE A 38 -2.21 -1.81 -12.28
N ALA A 39 -1.22 -1.91 -11.41
CA ALA A 39 0.10 -2.46 -11.72
C ALA A 39 0.45 -3.61 -10.78
N ASN A 40 1.06 -4.66 -11.31
CA ASN A 40 1.55 -5.79 -10.54
C ASN A 40 2.67 -6.50 -11.30
N ARG A 41 3.58 -7.19 -10.60
CA ARG A 41 4.64 -8.00 -11.24
C ARG A 41 4.10 -9.30 -11.84
N LYS A 42 3.11 -9.92 -11.18
CA LYS A 42 2.44 -11.12 -11.68
C LYS A 42 1.24 -10.73 -12.53
N GLU A 43 1.35 -11.01 -13.83
CA GLU A 43 0.37 -10.61 -14.82
C GLU A 43 -0.99 -11.31 -14.62
N ASP A 44 -0.97 -12.60 -14.32
CA ASP A 44 -2.15 -13.41 -14.06
C ASP A 44 -3.03 -12.83 -12.92
N GLN A 45 -2.39 -12.42 -11.83
CA GLN A 45 -3.07 -11.78 -10.71
C GLN A 45 -3.64 -10.40 -11.09
N GLY A 46 -2.87 -9.61 -11.84
CA GLY A 46 -3.33 -8.30 -12.31
C GLY A 46 -4.56 -8.42 -13.22
N LEU A 47 -4.50 -9.29 -14.21
CA LEU A 47 -5.62 -9.51 -15.13
C LEU A 47 -6.87 -10.10 -14.45
N ALA A 48 -6.69 -10.92 -13.41
CA ALA A 48 -7.81 -11.40 -12.61
C ALA A 48 -8.51 -10.25 -11.87
N THR A 49 -7.74 -9.34 -11.25
CA THR A 49 -8.30 -8.15 -10.57
C THR A 49 -8.98 -7.20 -11.55
N VAL A 50 -8.45 -7.01 -12.77
CA VAL A 50 -9.11 -6.18 -13.80
C VAL A 50 -10.52 -6.70 -14.11
N LYS A 51 -10.70 -8.01 -14.24
CA LYS A 51 -12.03 -8.61 -14.47
C LYS A 51 -13.01 -8.32 -13.32
N GLU A 52 -12.52 -8.33 -12.07
CA GLU A 52 -13.33 -7.99 -10.90
C GLU A 52 -13.71 -6.51 -10.89
N ILE A 53 -12.79 -5.61 -11.27
CA ILE A 53 -13.07 -4.18 -11.43
C ILE A 53 -14.14 -3.97 -12.51
N GLU A 54 -14.00 -4.60 -13.67
CA GLU A 54 -14.96 -4.47 -14.76
C GLU A 54 -16.33 -5.03 -14.42
N ALA A 55 -16.42 -6.06 -13.59
CA ALA A 55 -17.67 -6.61 -13.07
C ALA A 55 -18.46 -5.60 -12.19
N LEU A 56 -17.80 -4.56 -11.66
CA LEU A 56 -18.43 -3.46 -10.94
C LEU A 56 -18.98 -2.35 -11.87
N GLY A 57 -18.87 -2.53 -13.20
CA GLY A 57 -19.44 -1.63 -14.20
C GLY A 57 -18.58 -0.43 -14.58
N VAL A 58 -17.32 -0.41 -14.17
CA VAL A 58 -16.33 0.62 -14.51
C VAL A 58 -15.24 0.07 -15.42
N LYS A 59 -14.35 0.92 -15.95
CA LYS A 59 -13.22 0.45 -16.76
C LYS A 59 -12.09 -0.03 -15.87
N GLY A 60 -11.50 -1.19 -16.21
CA GLY A 60 -10.29 -1.74 -15.64
C GLY A 60 -9.12 -1.71 -16.62
N GLY A 61 -7.90 -1.49 -16.14
CA GLY A 61 -6.69 -1.56 -16.95
C GLY A 61 -5.49 -2.09 -16.16
N PHE A 62 -4.45 -2.57 -16.87
CA PHE A 62 -3.31 -3.22 -16.25
C PHE A 62 -2.00 -2.96 -17.01
N THR A 63 -0.93 -2.74 -16.27
CA THR A 63 0.46 -2.83 -16.77
C THR A 63 1.27 -3.73 -15.85
N LYS A 64 1.99 -4.70 -16.42
CA LYS A 64 3.03 -5.44 -15.71
C LYS A 64 4.17 -4.48 -15.37
N CYS A 65 4.47 -4.32 -14.09
CA CYS A 65 5.44 -3.34 -13.60
C CYS A 65 6.19 -3.87 -12.37
N ASP A 66 7.50 -3.76 -12.37
CA ASP A 66 8.33 -3.82 -11.18
C ASP A 66 8.66 -2.38 -10.77
N VAL A 67 8.14 -1.93 -9.62
CA VAL A 67 8.35 -0.56 -9.14
C VAL A 67 9.83 -0.24 -8.85
N ALA A 68 10.67 -1.27 -8.62
CA ALA A 68 12.11 -1.11 -8.48
C ALA A 68 12.82 -0.73 -9.79
N VAL A 69 12.15 -0.89 -10.95
CA VAL A 69 12.67 -0.53 -12.27
C VAL A 69 12.05 0.79 -12.72
N GLU A 70 12.85 1.84 -12.82
CA GLU A 70 12.35 3.19 -13.12
C GLU A 70 11.62 3.28 -14.46
N GLU A 71 12.12 2.60 -15.48
CA GLU A 71 11.50 2.60 -16.82
C GLU A 71 10.12 1.92 -16.83
N ASP A 72 9.94 0.88 -16.01
CA ASP A 72 8.62 0.26 -15.81
C ASP A 72 7.63 1.26 -15.22
N VAL A 73 8.07 2.06 -14.23
CA VAL A 73 7.24 3.10 -13.61
C VAL A 73 6.90 4.22 -14.58
N LYS A 74 7.85 4.67 -15.40
CA LYS A 74 7.57 5.66 -16.47
C LYS A 74 6.51 5.15 -17.43
N LYS A 75 6.66 3.91 -17.88
CA LYS A 75 5.68 3.26 -18.77
C LYS A 75 4.32 3.15 -18.09
N LEU A 76 4.29 2.73 -16.83
CA LEU A 76 3.06 2.61 -16.05
C LEU A 76 2.29 3.95 -15.98
N ILE A 77 2.97 5.05 -15.65
CA ILE A 77 2.34 6.37 -15.59
C ILE A 77 1.79 6.79 -16.95
N ALA A 78 2.54 6.54 -18.04
CA ALA A 78 2.09 6.86 -19.39
C ALA A 78 0.85 6.02 -19.80
N ASP A 79 0.88 4.72 -19.53
CA ASP A 79 -0.25 3.81 -19.85
C ASP A 79 -1.51 4.18 -19.05
N ALA A 80 -1.37 4.45 -17.74
CA ALA A 80 -2.48 4.85 -16.87
C ALA A 80 -3.07 6.21 -17.27
N ALA A 81 -2.21 7.16 -17.67
CA ALA A 81 -2.65 8.45 -18.17
C ALA A 81 -3.43 8.28 -19.50
N ALA A 82 -2.91 7.48 -20.44
CA ALA A 82 -3.60 7.20 -21.69
C ALA A 82 -4.97 6.54 -21.46
N PHE A 83 -5.05 5.57 -20.54
CA PHE A 83 -6.30 4.94 -20.11
C PHE A 83 -7.31 5.96 -19.56
N GLY A 84 -6.86 6.94 -18.78
CA GLY A 84 -7.65 8.03 -18.21
C GLY A 84 -7.89 9.22 -19.16
N GLY A 85 -7.64 9.07 -20.47
CA GLY A 85 -7.83 10.17 -21.42
C GLY A 85 -6.85 11.34 -21.23
N GLY A 86 -5.65 11.05 -20.73
CA GLY A 86 -4.59 12.01 -20.45
C GLY A 86 -4.45 12.38 -18.97
N LYS A 87 -5.30 11.86 -18.09
CA LYS A 87 -5.32 12.26 -16.69
C LYS A 87 -5.37 11.06 -15.73
N ILE A 88 -4.61 11.17 -14.63
CA ILE A 88 -4.75 10.35 -13.43
C ILE A 88 -5.18 11.29 -12.30
N ASP A 89 -6.27 10.99 -11.60
CA ASP A 89 -6.77 11.81 -10.50
C ASP A 89 -6.21 11.36 -9.14
N VAL A 90 -5.98 10.05 -8.97
CA VAL A 90 -5.47 9.46 -7.73
C VAL A 90 -4.39 8.42 -8.05
N ILE A 91 -3.29 8.46 -7.30
CA ILE A 91 -2.25 7.43 -7.33
C ILE A 91 -2.13 6.80 -5.95
N VAL A 92 -2.33 5.50 -5.86
CA VAL A 92 -2.11 4.71 -4.66
C VAL A 92 -0.87 3.83 -4.84
N ASN A 93 0.19 4.10 -4.09
CA ASN A 93 1.39 3.27 -4.10
C ASN A 93 1.32 2.22 -3.00
N ALA A 94 0.74 1.05 -3.32
CA ALA A 94 0.58 -0.07 -2.38
C ALA A 94 1.57 -1.21 -2.62
N ALA A 95 2.41 -1.14 -3.66
CA ALA A 95 3.46 -2.13 -3.89
C ALA A 95 4.48 -2.14 -2.75
N GLY A 96 4.73 -3.33 -2.22
CA GLY A 96 5.69 -3.51 -1.14
C GLY A 96 5.90 -4.98 -0.79
N VAL A 97 6.98 -5.25 -0.11
CA VAL A 97 7.39 -6.59 0.37
C VAL A 97 7.87 -6.53 1.80
N ILE A 98 7.92 -7.68 2.45
CA ILE A 98 8.47 -7.87 3.79
C ILE A 98 9.77 -8.69 3.72
N SER A 99 10.58 -8.64 4.77
CA SER A 99 11.67 -9.57 5.04
C SER A 99 11.32 -10.43 6.25
N LEU A 100 11.58 -11.72 6.15
CA LEU A 100 11.40 -12.70 7.23
C LEU A 100 12.69 -12.97 8.01
N GLN A 101 13.72 -12.19 7.78
CA GLN A 101 15.00 -12.30 8.47
C GLN A 101 15.07 -11.24 9.56
N ASP A 102 15.45 -11.65 10.77
CA ASP A 102 15.75 -10.70 11.83
C ASP A 102 17.10 -10.00 11.59
N MET A 103 17.48 -9.07 12.49
CA MET A 103 18.71 -8.28 12.33
C MET A 103 19.98 -9.15 12.35
N MET A 104 19.96 -10.27 13.06
CA MET A 104 21.15 -11.12 13.22
C MET A 104 21.39 -12.03 12.02
N HIS A 105 20.32 -12.34 11.27
CA HIS A 105 20.36 -13.27 10.13
C HIS A 105 20.16 -12.56 8.79
N THR A 106 19.87 -11.24 8.80
CA THR A 106 19.62 -10.51 7.55
C THR A 106 20.90 -10.34 6.74
N THR A 107 20.80 -10.58 5.43
CA THR A 107 21.91 -10.38 4.50
C THR A 107 21.85 -9.01 3.83
N THR A 108 22.98 -8.52 3.32
CA THR A 108 23.03 -7.27 2.55
C THR A 108 22.11 -7.33 1.33
N GLU A 109 22.07 -8.47 0.66
CA GLU A 109 21.24 -8.70 -0.53
C GLU A 109 19.75 -8.59 -0.19
N GLU A 110 19.33 -9.14 0.95
CA GLU A 110 17.93 -9.04 1.40
C GLU A 110 17.57 -7.60 1.78
N VAL A 111 18.46 -6.88 2.48
CA VAL A 111 18.26 -5.44 2.75
C VAL A 111 18.12 -4.67 1.45
N GLN A 112 19.01 -4.88 0.48
CA GLN A 112 18.97 -4.21 -0.82
C GLN A 112 17.68 -4.55 -1.57
N ARG A 113 17.26 -5.83 -1.62
CA ARG A 113 15.99 -6.24 -2.25
C ARG A 113 14.80 -5.50 -1.64
N LEU A 114 14.73 -5.47 -0.31
CA LEU A 114 13.64 -4.82 0.42
C LEU A 114 13.61 -3.31 0.16
N PHE A 115 14.76 -2.64 0.26
CA PHE A 115 14.85 -1.20 0.04
C PHE A 115 14.64 -0.82 -1.42
N ASN A 116 15.10 -1.61 -2.38
CA ASN A 116 14.86 -1.36 -3.79
C ASN A 116 13.36 -1.37 -4.12
N ILE A 117 12.58 -2.27 -3.52
CA ILE A 117 11.15 -2.34 -3.77
C ILE A 117 10.40 -1.28 -2.96
N ASN A 118 10.60 -1.24 -1.62
CA ASN A 118 9.79 -0.41 -0.74
C ASN A 118 10.17 1.07 -0.78
N VAL A 119 11.46 1.39 -0.93
CA VAL A 119 11.96 2.77 -0.86
C VAL A 119 12.25 3.33 -2.25
N VAL A 120 13.14 2.67 -3.03
CA VAL A 120 13.48 3.16 -4.37
C VAL A 120 12.25 3.12 -5.28
N GLY A 121 11.44 2.07 -5.24
CA GLY A 121 10.16 2.00 -5.96
C GLY A 121 9.21 3.12 -5.57
N THR A 122 9.13 3.48 -4.28
CA THR A 122 8.36 4.64 -3.83
C THR A 122 8.92 5.96 -4.37
N VAL A 123 10.25 6.12 -4.42
CA VAL A 123 10.89 7.29 -5.04
C VAL A 123 10.54 7.41 -6.52
N HIS A 124 10.57 6.30 -7.27
CA HIS A 124 10.17 6.30 -8.69
C HIS A 124 8.70 6.71 -8.86
N MET A 125 7.80 6.16 -8.03
CA MET A 125 6.37 6.52 -8.05
C MET A 125 6.14 7.99 -7.68
N ILE A 126 6.83 8.53 -6.68
CA ILE A 126 6.77 9.96 -6.34
C ILE A 126 7.28 10.80 -7.51
N LYS A 127 8.46 10.50 -8.03
CA LYS A 127 9.10 11.27 -9.12
C LYS A 127 8.21 11.39 -10.35
N HIS A 128 7.72 10.27 -10.87
CA HIS A 128 6.95 10.26 -12.11
C HIS A 128 5.46 10.52 -11.89
N GLY A 129 4.91 10.04 -10.77
CA GLY A 129 3.51 10.27 -10.41
C GLY A 129 3.22 11.72 -10.05
N LEU A 130 4.06 12.36 -9.22
CA LEU A 130 3.87 13.78 -8.88
C LEU A 130 4.04 14.66 -10.13
N ALA A 131 5.05 14.42 -10.95
CA ALA A 131 5.24 15.20 -12.18
C ALA A 131 3.97 15.19 -13.06
N HIS A 132 3.26 14.04 -13.13
CA HIS A 132 1.99 13.93 -13.83
C HIS A 132 0.86 14.70 -13.13
N LEU A 133 0.70 14.55 -11.81
CA LEU A 133 -0.34 15.24 -11.03
C LEU A 133 -0.15 16.75 -11.04
N GLU A 134 1.08 17.23 -10.92
CA GLU A 134 1.44 18.66 -10.97
C GLU A 134 1.14 19.27 -12.34
N ALA A 135 1.46 18.56 -13.42
CA ALA A 135 1.11 19.00 -14.78
C ALA A 135 -0.41 19.14 -14.96
N ASN A 136 -1.20 18.31 -14.28
CA ASN A 136 -2.67 18.36 -14.27
C ASN A 136 -3.25 19.34 -13.22
N LYS A 137 -2.40 20.04 -12.48
CA LYS A 137 -2.76 21.05 -11.46
C LYS A 137 -3.74 20.51 -10.40
N GLY A 138 -3.47 19.32 -9.89
CA GLY A 138 -4.25 18.72 -8.82
C GLY A 138 -4.23 17.20 -8.85
N GLY A 139 -4.76 16.62 -7.79
CA GLY A 139 -4.89 15.18 -7.60
C GLY A 139 -4.41 14.72 -6.22
N ASN A 140 -4.38 13.43 -6.03
CA ASN A 140 -4.01 12.82 -4.75
C ASN A 140 -2.97 11.71 -4.96
N MET A 141 -1.98 11.67 -4.07
CA MET A 141 -1.10 10.51 -3.95
C MET A 141 -1.20 9.93 -2.54
N ILE A 142 -1.42 8.63 -2.44
CA ILE A 142 -1.48 7.92 -1.17
C ILE A 142 -0.41 6.83 -1.16
N LEU A 143 0.48 6.89 -0.17
CA LEU A 143 1.54 5.90 0.02
C LEU A 143 1.13 4.92 1.11
N VAL A 144 1.29 3.62 0.84
CA VAL A 144 1.04 2.59 1.85
C VAL A 144 2.32 2.32 2.63
N SER A 145 2.39 2.88 3.84
CA SER A 145 3.46 2.60 4.80
C SER A 145 3.08 1.39 5.68
N SER A 146 3.24 1.49 6.98
CA SER A 146 2.87 0.50 8.01
C SER A 146 2.99 1.15 9.38
N ILE A 147 2.27 0.64 10.37
CA ILE A 147 2.54 0.97 11.79
C ILE A 147 3.99 0.66 12.16
N ALA A 148 4.60 -0.36 11.55
CA ALA A 148 6.01 -0.68 11.72
C ALA A 148 6.97 0.45 11.29
N GLY A 149 6.52 1.35 10.40
CA GLY A 149 7.28 2.55 10.02
C GLY A 149 7.12 3.71 11.02
N ARG A 150 6.21 3.61 11.96
CA ARG A 150 6.00 4.57 13.05
C ARG A 150 6.67 4.11 14.34
N ASP A 151 6.36 2.87 14.75
CA ASP A 151 6.97 2.21 15.90
C ASP A 151 7.75 0.99 15.39
N GLY A 152 9.09 1.01 15.53
CA GLY A 152 9.95 -0.07 15.05
C GLY A 152 9.60 -1.40 15.73
N MET A 153 9.28 -2.41 14.93
CA MET A 153 8.99 -3.75 15.43
C MET A 153 10.27 -4.57 15.58
N GLY A 154 10.51 -5.11 16.79
CA GLY A 154 11.76 -5.83 17.12
C GLY A 154 12.06 -7.04 16.23
N MET A 155 11.05 -7.61 15.59
CA MET A 155 11.16 -8.75 14.67
C MET A 155 11.21 -8.37 13.19
N LEU A 156 10.96 -7.10 12.84
CA LEU A 156 10.86 -6.61 11.46
C LEU A 156 11.71 -5.36 11.23
N GLN A 157 12.96 -5.37 11.72
CA GLN A 157 13.81 -4.17 11.82
C GLN A 157 14.03 -3.48 10.47
N THR A 158 14.48 -4.24 9.46
CA THR A 158 14.76 -3.69 8.11
C THR A 158 13.48 -3.26 7.41
N TYR A 159 12.39 -4.00 7.58
CA TYR A 159 11.06 -3.62 7.08
C TYR A 159 10.58 -2.33 7.74
N SER A 160 10.67 -2.22 9.07
CA SER A 160 10.32 -1.02 9.82
C SER A 160 11.09 0.21 9.31
N ALA A 161 12.40 0.07 9.13
CA ALA A 161 13.23 1.13 8.56
C ALA A 161 12.77 1.53 7.15
N SER A 162 12.43 0.56 6.28
CA SER A 162 11.94 0.86 4.94
C SER A 162 10.61 1.61 4.95
N LYS A 163 9.69 1.26 5.87
CA LYS A 163 8.37 1.90 5.99
C LYS A 163 8.47 3.28 6.67
N ALA A 164 9.41 3.47 7.59
CA ALA A 164 9.74 4.80 8.12
C ALA A 164 10.25 5.73 6.99
N ALA A 165 11.11 5.23 6.10
CA ALA A 165 11.56 5.97 4.92
C ALA A 165 10.39 6.37 4.00
N VAL A 166 9.41 5.48 3.75
CA VAL A 166 8.19 5.79 2.97
C VAL A 166 7.42 6.94 3.62
N THR A 167 7.25 6.93 4.95
CA THR A 167 6.54 8.00 5.66
C THR A 167 7.28 9.34 5.54
N SER A 168 8.61 9.34 5.67
CA SER A 168 9.44 10.56 5.49
C SER A 168 9.38 11.09 4.06
N LEU A 169 9.45 10.21 3.06
CA LEU A 169 9.29 10.56 1.64
C LEU A 169 7.92 11.19 1.37
N MET A 170 6.85 10.63 1.94
CA MET A 170 5.50 11.20 1.83
C MET A 170 5.45 12.64 2.34
N GLN A 171 6.00 12.91 3.53
CA GLN A 171 6.01 14.25 4.13
C GLN A 171 6.76 15.27 3.26
N SER A 172 7.89 14.88 2.68
CA SER A 172 8.67 15.72 1.78
C SER A 172 7.93 15.97 0.47
N ALA A 173 7.35 14.91 -0.12
CA ALA A 173 6.55 14.98 -1.33
C ALA A 173 5.31 15.87 -1.16
N ALA A 174 4.63 15.79 -0.03
CA ALA A 174 3.45 16.61 0.28
C ALA A 174 3.78 18.12 0.30
N LYS A 175 4.91 18.48 0.93
CA LYS A 175 5.36 19.90 0.98
C LYS A 175 5.74 20.42 -0.39
N HIS A 176 6.38 19.57 -1.21
CA HIS A 176 6.74 19.92 -2.58
C HIS A 176 5.51 20.11 -3.47
N ALA A 177 4.54 19.21 -3.38
CA ALA A 177 3.40 19.14 -4.29
C ALA A 177 2.23 20.09 -3.94
N ALA A 178 2.16 20.57 -2.69
CA ALA A 178 1.09 21.45 -2.21
C ALA A 178 0.86 22.71 -3.06
N PRO A 179 1.90 23.45 -3.54
CA PRO A 179 1.69 24.61 -4.39
C PRO A 179 1.02 24.31 -5.73
N TYR A 180 1.02 23.05 -6.16
CA TYR A 180 0.37 22.58 -7.38
C TYR A 180 -1.04 22.03 -7.18
N GLY A 181 -1.57 22.15 -5.94
CA GLY A 181 -2.90 21.61 -5.59
C GLY A 181 -2.92 20.08 -5.43
N VAL A 182 -1.78 19.44 -5.29
CA VAL A 182 -1.67 17.98 -5.08
C VAL A 182 -1.53 17.68 -3.60
N ARG A 183 -2.36 16.76 -3.09
CA ARG A 183 -2.26 16.24 -1.72
C ARG A 183 -1.50 14.94 -1.71
N VAL A 184 -0.62 14.76 -0.73
CA VAL A 184 0.11 13.51 -0.52
C VAL A 184 -0.03 13.09 0.94
N ASN A 185 -0.52 11.87 1.16
CA ASN A 185 -0.71 11.28 2.50
C ASN A 185 -0.18 9.85 2.53
N ALA A 186 -0.04 9.31 3.71
CA ALA A 186 0.24 7.88 3.90
C ALA A 186 -0.84 7.23 4.77
N ILE A 187 -1.14 5.97 4.48
CA ILE A 187 -1.85 5.09 5.40
C ILE A 187 -0.87 4.11 6.02
N LEU A 188 -1.07 3.84 7.29
CA LEU A 188 -0.26 2.95 8.11
C LEU A 188 -1.15 1.81 8.61
N PRO A 189 -1.28 0.73 7.82
CA PRO A 189 -2.05 -0.44 8.23
C PRO A 189 -1.46 -1.11 9.47
N GLY A 190 -2.35 -1.62 10.32
CA GLY A 190 -2.01 -2.46 11.45
C GLY A 190 -1.91 -3.94 11.09
N ILE A 191 -2.56 -4.78 11.88
CA ILE A 191 -2.52 -6.24 11.77
C ILE A 191 -3.73 -6.72 10.97
N ILE A 192 -3.47 -7.18 9.75
CA ILE A 192 -4.49 -7.61 8.80
C ILE A 192 -4.11 -8.98 8.27
N ARG A 193 -5.03 -9.95 8.31
CA ARG A 193 -4.78 -11.31 7.84
C ARG A 193 -4.67 -11.37 6.32
N THR A 194 -3.49 -11.07 5.82
CA THR A 194 -3.11 -11.09 4.41
C THR A 194 -2.04 -12.16 4.16
N ALA A 195 -1.71 -12.43 2.89
CA ALA A 195 -0.59 -13.30 2.55
C ALA A 195 0.73 -12.84 3.18
N MET A 196 0.93 -11.54 3.41
CA MET A 196 2.11 -10.99 4.10
C MET A 196 2.12 -11.40 5.58
N TRP A 197 0.97 -11.42 6.25
CA TRP A 197 0.88 -11.88 7.64
C TRP A 197 1.03 -13.39 7.78
N GLU A 198 0.61 -14.16 6.77
CA GLU A 198 0.90 -15.60 6.73
C GLU A 198 2.42 -15.85 6.69
N GLU A 199 3.16 -15.04 5.93
CA GLU A 199 4.63 -15.06 5.93
C GLU A 199 5.21 -14.69 7.32
N ILE A 200 4.64 -13.70 8.02
CA ILE A 200 5.04 -13.32 9.38
C ILE A 200 4.83 -14.47 10.37
N LEU A 201 3.69 -15.17 10.31
CA LEU A 201 3.41 -16.33 11.17
C LEU A 201 4.43 -17.46 10.94
N GLU A 202 4.86 -17.67 9.71
CA GLU A 202 5.94 -18.62 9.41
C GLU A 202 7.26 -18.18 10.04
N GLY A 203 7.63 -16.90 9.96
CA GLY A 203 8.80 -16.34 10.61
C GLY A 203 8.74 -16.52 12.13
N MET A 204 7.60 -16.23 12.76
CA MET A 204 7.38 -16.42 14.19
C MET A 204 7.55 -17.89 14.61
N ASN A 205 7.00 -18.83 13.83
CA ASN A 205 7.12 -20.26 14.11
C ASN A 205 8.56 -20.78 14.03
N LYS A 206 9.39 -20.12 13.21
CA LYS A 206 10.81 -20.42 13.03
C LYS A 206 11.73 -19.62 13.97
N GLY A 207 11.16 -18.75 14.82
CA GLY A 207 11.98 -17.83 15.63
C GLY A 207 12.82 -16.87 14.81
N TRP A 208 12.40 -16.58 13.55
CA TRP A 208 13.08 -15.71 12.57
C TRP A 208 14.45 -16.22 12.09
N ASP A 209 14.78 -17.46 12.43
CA ASP A 209 16.01 -18.14 11.98
C ASP A 209 15.72 -18.91 10.68
N PRO A 210 16.40 -18.59 9.56
CA PRO A 210 16.21 -19.26 8.29
C PRO A 210 16.64 -20.75 8.30
N GLU A 211 17.50 -21.14 9.24
CA GLU A 211 17.96 -22.53 9.39
C GLU A 211 16.95 -23.42 10.14
N VAL A 212 15.95 -22.82 10.77
CA VAL A 212 14.89 -23.56 11.47
C VAL A 212 13.77 -23.92 10.50
N HIS A 213 13.49 -25.23 10.40
CA HIS A 213 12.48 -25.81 9.49
C HIS A 213 11.30 -26.41 10.24
N ASN A 214 10.72 -25.67 11.18
CA ASN A 214 9.52 -26.07 11.88
C ASN A 214 8.30 -26.00 10.97
N GLU A 215 7.51 -27.07 10.92
CA GLU A 215 6.23 -27.04 10.21
C GLU A 215 5.22 -26.15 10.96
N LEU A 216 4.57 -25.26 10.25
CA LEU A 216 3.49 -24.42 10.77
C LEU A 216 2.15 -25.13 10.51
N THR A 217 1.68 -25.94 11.48
CA THR A 217 0.39 -26.61 11.37
C THR A 217 -0.77 -25.61 11.39
N PRO A 218 -1.96 -25.95 10.85
CA PRO A 218 -3.13 -25.07 10.89
C PRO A 218 -3.50 -24.60 12.30
N GLU A 219 -3.42 -25.50 13.30
CA GLU A 219 -3.73 -25.20 14.71
C GLU A 219 -2.74 -24.19 15.29
N LYS A 220 -1.44 -24.39 15.03
CA LYS A 220 -0.38 -23.49 15.49
C LYS A 220 -0.47 -22.12 14.82
N ARG A 221 -0.86 -22.09 13.55
CA ARG A 221 -1.12 -20.87 12.78
C ARG A 221 -2.22 -20.03 13.45
N GLU A 222 -3.35 -20.63 13.78
CA GLU A 222 -4.45 -19.95 14.46
C GLU A 222 -4.07 -19.51 15.87
N GLU A 223 -3.33 -20.32 16.62
CA GLU A 223 -2.81 -19.95 17.93
C GLU A 223 -1.93 -18.68 17.87
N LEU A 224 -0.95 -18.66 16.96
CA LEU A 224 -0.06 -17.51 16.77
C LEU A 224 -0.83 -16.26 16.32
N TRP A 225 -1.78 -16.43 15.38
CA TRP A 225 -2.62 -15.33 14.93
C TRP A 225 -3.43 -14.73 16.08
N ASN A 226 -4.19 -15.55 16.79
CA ASN A 226 -5.04 -15.11 17.90
C ASN A 226 -4.22 -14.49 19.04
N ALA A 227 -3.03 -15.03 19.34
CA ALA A 227 -2.12 -14.46 20.32
C ALA A 227 -1.62 -13.08 19.89
N SER A 228 -1.28 -12.90 18.60
CA SER A 228 -0.86 -11.62 18.03
C SER A 228 -1.98 -10.57 18.13
N VAL A 229 -3.19 -10.91 17.69
CA VAL A 229 -4.36 -10.02 17.77
C VAL A 229 -4.61 -9.60 19.21
N LYS A 230 -4.68 -10.56 20.15
CA LYS A 230 -4.96 -10.31 21.54
C LYS A 230 -3.90 -9.45 22.23
N SER A 231 -2.63 -9.64 21.88
CA SER A 231 -1.52 -8.92 22.55
C SER A 231 -1.23 -7.54 21.96
N MET A 232 -1.53 -7.34 20.68
CA MET A 232 -1.10 -6.14 19.95
C MET A 232 -2.23 -5.16 19.66
N ILE A 233 -3.50 -5.59 19.56
CA ILE A 233 -4.59 -4.73 19.14
C ILE A 233 -5.52 -4.40 20.32
N PRO A 234 -5.54 -3.14 20.80
CA PRO A 234 -6.43 -2.72 21.90
C PRO A 234 -7.92 -2.92 21.65
N LEU A 235 -8.40 -2.80 20.40
CA LEU A 235 -9.80 -3.10 20.06
C LEU A 235 -10.14 -4.60 20.12
N GLY A 236 -9.15 -5.48 20.26
CA GLY A 236 -9.32 -6.92 20.50
C GLY A 236 -9.71 -7.74 19.27
N HIS A 237 -9.68 -7.16 18.08
CA HIS A 237 -9.92 -7.83 16.79
C HIS A 237 -8.99 -7.27 15.71
N ASP A 238 -8.69 -8.08 14.71
CA ASP A 238 -7.90 -7.70 13.55
C ASP A 238 -8.67 -6.72 12.64
N GLN A 239 -7.91 -5.89 11.93
CA GLN A 239 -8.45 -5.07 10.86
C GLN A 239 -8.67 -5.93 9.62
N LYS A 240 -9.66 -5.57 8.82
CA LYS A 240 -9.90 -6.14 7.51
C LYS A 240 -9.27 -5.30 6.41
N GLU A 241 -9.05 -5.88 5.25
CA GLU A 241 -8.54 -5.16 4.07
C GLU A 241 -9.48 -4.00 3.70
N GLU A 242 -10.80 -4.16 3.88
CA GLU A 242 -11.82 -3.12 3.68
C GLU A 242 -11.61 -1.88 4.55
N ASP A 243 -11.21 -2.02 5.82
CA ASP A 243 -10.99 -0.88 6.73
C ASP A 243 -9.90 0.04 6.18
N ILE A 244 -8.85 -0.56 5.63
CA ILE A 244 -7.73 0.16 5.02
C ILE A 244 -8.14 0.80 3.70
N ALA A 245 -8.91 0.07 2.90
CA ALA A 245 -9.39 0.56 1.60
C ALA A 245 -10.33 1.75 1.77
N TRP A 246 -11.25 1.73 2.73
CA TRP A 246 -12.14 2.86 3.02
C TRP A 246 -11.39 4.09 3.52
N ALA A 247 -10.37 3.92 4.37
CA ALA A 247 -9.52 5.03 4.79
C ALA A 247 -8.75 5.64 3.60
N THR A 248 -8.33 4.81 2.64
CA THR A 248 -7.68 5.26 1.40
C THR A 248 -8.62 6.06 0.53
N VAL A 249 -9.85 5.55 0.31
CA VAL A 249 -10.91 6.22 -0.45
C VAL A 249 -11.28 7.56 0.20
N PHE A 250 -11.41 7.61 1.54
CA PHE A 250 -11.66 8.85 2.27
C PHE A 250 -10.54 9.87 2.05
N LEU A 251 -9.28 9.51 2.24
CA LEU A 251 -8.14 10.42 2.05
C LEU A 251 -8.02 10.93 0.60
N ALA A 252 -8.46 10.13 -0.38
CA ALA A 252 -8.47 10.54 -1.78
C ALA A 252 -9.65 11.47 -2.13
N SER A 253 -10.73 11.47 -1.33
CA SER A 253 -11.96 12.21 -1.60
C SER A 253 -11.86 13.71 -1.28
N ASP A 254 -12.84 14.47 -1.72
CA ASP A 254 -12.98 15.90 -1.41
C ASP A 254 -13.32 16.16 0.08
N PHE A 255 -13.79 15.14 0.81
CA PHE A 255 -13.97 15.25 2.27
C PHE A 255 -12.65 15.40 3.03
N ALA A 256 -11.52 15.01 2.41
CA ALA A 256 -10.18 15.14 2.95
C ALA A 256 -9.38 16.30 2.31
N ARG A 257 -10.03 17.29 1.68
CA ARG A 257 -9.37 18.38 0.93
C ARG A 257 -8.36 19.20 1.73
N GLU A 258 -8.50 19.27 3.03
CA GLU A 258 -7.57 19.96 3.95
C GLU A 258 -6.56 19.00 4.60
N ILE A 259 -6.51 17.73 4.16
CA ILE A 259 -5.60 16.70 4.72
C ILE A 259 -4.47 16.44 3.73
N THR A 260 -3.26 16.87 4.06
CA THR A 260 -2.03 16.55 3.34
C THR A 260 -0.87 16.41 4.32
N SER A 261 0.17 15.69 3.96
CA SER A 261 1.35 15.41 4.81
C SER A 261 1.02 14.60 6.09
N GLN A 262 -0.11 13.88 6.10
CA GLN A 262 -0.53 13.09 7.25
C GLN A 262 -0.25 11.60 7.04
N ALA A 263 0.15 10.93 8.14
CA ALA A 263 0.35 9.50 8.22
C ALA A 263 -0.76 8.94 9.14
N LEU A 264 -1.81 8.38 8.53
CA LEU A 264 -3.00 7.90 9.24
C LEU A 264 -2.83 6.42 9.59
N CYS A 265 -2.84 6.10 10.88
CA CYS A 265 -2.87 4.72 11.36
C CYS A 265 -4.29 4.16 11.31
N ILE A 266 -4.42 2.94 10.78
CA ILE A 266 -5.65 2.14 10.82
C ILE A 266 -5.25 0.82 11.46
N ASP A 267 -5.25 0.75 12.78
CA ASP A 267 -4.53 -0.28 13.54
C ASP A 267 -5.22 -0.74 14.82
N GLY A 268 -6.47 -0.33 15.04
CA GLY A 268 -7.21 -0.71 16.24
C GLY A 268 -6.61 -0.20 17.55
N GLY A 269 -5.75 0.85 17.49
CA GLY A 269 -5.10 1.45 18.65
C GLY A 269 -3.73 0.84 19.00
N THR A 270 -3.16 0.02 18.11
CA THR A 270 -1.85 -0.63 18.31
C THR A 270 -0.73 0.39 18.52
N THR A 271 -0.74 1.49 17.73
CA THR A 271 0.20 2.59 17.93
C THR A 271 -0.45 3.74 18.67
N SER A 272 0.15 4.19 19.78
CA SER A 272 -0.31 5.40 20.46
C SER A 272 -0.01 6.64 19.61
N GLY A 273 -0.97 7.57 19.55
CA GLY A 273 -0.82 8.84 18.83
C GLY A 273 0.33 9.68 19.38
N ARG A 274 1.48 9.66 18.69
CA ARG A 274 2.60 10.59 18.88
C ARG A 274 2.81 11.40 17.61
#